data_22f8c8d58b2b7793cef0b358373bd02a
#
_entry.id   22f8c8d58b2b7793cef0b358373bd02a
#
_cell.length_a   1.000
_cell.length_b   1.000
_cell.length_c   1.000
_cell.angle_alpha   90.00
_cell.angle_beta   90.00
_cell.angle_gamma   90.00
#
_symmetry.space_group_name_H-M   'P 1'
#
loop_
_entity.id
_entity.type
_entity.pdbx_description
1 polymer ?
#
loop_
_entity_poly.entity_id
_entity_poly.type
_entity_poly.pdbx_seq_one_letter_code
_entity_poly.pdbx_strand_id
1 'polypeptide(L)'
;GWRSPTGKWADDARVKGLDNKSYGPLPRGWAHYKGLYVNGNRVVLSYTVGARGVFESPSLHGKNVFIRNLHIAPGQNEIQMQVARGAGRAAHLEGGKDLVSLQTGKDDVICAAVLGGSGLWDLADGVNLGLRIPAANKSLKLQVLLWRGPPGELDMFKTAVAAVKHAGTPR
;
A
#
# COMPACT_ATOMS: atom_id res chain seq x y z
N GLY A 1 4.80 -3.68 1.21
CA GLY A 1 4.76 -5.13 0.98
C GLY A 1 3.39 -5.75 1.20
N TRP A 2 3.27 -7.05 0.98
CA TRP A 2 2.03 -7.81 1.23
C TRP A 2 2.24 -8.77 2.39
N ARG A 3 1.23 -8.92 3.24
CA ARG A 3 1.27 -9.81 4.40
C ARG A 3 1.26 -11.27 3.95
N SER A 4 2.03 -12.12 4.63
CA SER A 4 2.06 -13.55 4.36
C SER A 4 0.72 -14.22 4.68
N PRO A 5 0.44 -15.41 4.12
CA PRO A 5 -0.77 -16.18 4.46
C PRO A 5 -0.86 -16.54 5.94
N THR A 6 0.27 -16.67 6.62
CA THR A 6 0.34 -16.95 8.07
C THR A 6 -0.06 -15.78 8.94
N GLY A 7 -0.23 -14.61 8.33
CA GLY A 7 -0.69 -13.41 9.00
C GLY A 7 0.34 -12.66 9.82
N LYS A 8 1.62 -12.96 9.67
CA LYS A 8 2.69 -12.27 10.39
C LYS A 8 3.48 -11.36 9.45
N TRP A 9 3.69 -10.11 9.82
CA TRP A 9 4.55 -9.18 9.08
C TRP A 9 6.02 -9.52 9.19
N ALA A 10 6.41 -10.26 10.24
CA ALA A 10 7.79 -10.65 10.51
C ALA A 10 8.22 -11.94 9.79
N ASP A 11 7.29 -12.67 9.17
CA ASP A 11 7.61 -13.90 8.44
C ASP A 11 8.37 -13.57 7.16
N ASP A 12 9.67 -13.73 7.19
CA ASP A 12 10.48 -13.69 5.99
C ASP A 12 10.51 -15.09 5.36
N ALA A 13 9.53 -15.34 4.50
CA ALA A 13 9.39 -16.61 3.79
C ALA A 13 10.25 -16.68 2.51
N ARG A 14 11.20 -15.75 2.31
CA ARG A 14 12.14 -15.80 1.20
C ARG A 14 13.11 -16.96 1.35
N VAL A 15 13.64 -17.43 0.23
CA VAL A 15 14.64 -18.50 0.22
C VAL A 15 15.90 -18.05 0.97
N LYS A 16 16.40 -18.89 1.86
CA LYS A 16 17.69 -18.70 2.51
C LYS A 16 18.82 -19.22 1.60
N GLY A 17 19.79 -18.37 1.31
CA GLY A 17 21.02 -18.78 0.66
C GLY A 17 21.98 -19.52 1.59
N LEU A 18 23.06 -20.05 1.04
CA LEU A 18 24.11 -20.73 1.80
C LEU A 18 24.82 -19.80 2.81
N ASP A 19 24.80 -18.49 2.56
CA ASP A 19 25.29 -17.44 3.46
C ASP A 19 24.25 -17.00 4.51
N ASN A 20 23.15 -17.74 4.64
CA ASN A 20 22.03 -17.48 5.55
C ASN A 20 21.27 -16.15 5.28
N LYS A 21 21.54 -15.46 4.19
CA LYS A 21 20.79 -14.28 3.77
C LYS A 21 19.50 -14.66 3.03
N SER A 22 18.52 -13.80 3.12
CA SER A 22 17.24 -14.01 2.42
C SER A 22 17.31 -13.46 1.00
N TYR A 23 17.09 -14.33 0.01
CA TYR A 23 17.15 -14.02 -1.42
C TYR A 23 15.84 -14.28 -2.13
N GLY A 24 15.72 -13.62 -3.27
CA GLY A 24 14.67 -13.91 -4.23
C GLY A 24 13.31 -13.34 -3.91
N PRO A 25 12.37 -13.63 -4.80
CA PRO A 25 10.99 -13.20 -4.66
C PRO A 25 10.30 -13.94 -3.52
N LEU A 26 9.14 -13.43 -3.15
CA LEU A 26 8.22 -14.09 -2.23
C LEU A 26 7.86 -15.49 -2.75
N PRO A 27 7.46 -16.43 -1.86
CA PRO A 27 7.09 -17.78 -2.24
C PRO A 27 6.07 -17.80 -3.38
N ARG A 28 6.29 -18.63 -4.40
CA ARG A 28 5.41 -18.73 -5.58
C ARG A 28 3.95 -18.98 -5.23
N GLY A 29 3.69 -19.76 -4.18
CA GLY A 29 2.34 -20.05 -3.73
C GLY A 29 1.61 -18.86 -3.08
N TRP A 30 2.31 -17.75 -2.80
CA TRP A 30 1.73 -16.60 -2.13
C TRP A 30 1.78 -15.31 -2.96
N ALA A 31 2.93 -14.99 -3.57
CA ALA A 31 3.03 -13.83 -4.45
C ALA A 31 3.92 -14.17 -5.65
N HIS A 32 3.44 -13.89 -6.84
CA HIS A 32 4.11 -14.25 -8.07
C HIS A 32 4.15 -13.03 -9.01
N TYR A 33 5.37 -12.56 -9.30
CA TYR A 33 5.60 -11.57 -10.34
C TYR A 33 5.27 -12.13 -11.71
N LYS A 34 4.47 -11.42 -12.49
CA LYS A 34 3.98 -11.81 -13.83
C LYS A 34 4.63 -11.02 -14.95
N GLY A 35 4.96 -9.76 -14.70
CA GLY A 35 5.59 -8.92 -15.71
C GLY A 35 5.57 -7.44 -15.39
N LEU A 36 6.30 -6.71 -16.21
CA LEU A 36 6.37 -5.25 -16.23
C LEU A 36 5.99 -4.78 -17.64
N TYR A 37 5.03 -3.89 -17.70
CA TYR A 37 4.62 -3.24 -18.94
C TYR A 37 5.03 -1.77 -18.89
N VAL A 38 5.68 -1.31 -19.95
CA VAL A 38 6.14 0.08 -20.08
C VAL A 38 5.50 0.67 -21.33
N ASN A 39 4.83 1.81 -21.18
CA ASN A 39 4.28 2.58 -22.28
C ASN A 39 4.54 4.07 -22.05
N GLY A 40 5.53 4.61 -22.76
CA GLY A 40 6.04 5.96 -22.55
C GLY A 40 6.59 6.11 -21.13
N ASN A 41 6.04 7.03 -20.37
CA ASN A 41 6.40 7.27 -18.97
C ASN A 41 5.50 6.52 -17.96
N ARG A 42 4.64 5.62 -18.42
CA ARG A 42 3.77 4.80 -17.56
C ARG A 42 4.36 3.41 -17.40
N VAL A 43 4.32 2.94 -16.18
CA VAL A 43 4.75 1.59 -15.80
C VAL A 43 3.58 0.88 -15.12
N VAL A 44 3.35 -0.37 -15.51
CA VAL A 44 2.39 -1.26 -14.85
C VAL A 44 3.08 -2.54 -14.44
N LEU A 45 3.09 -2.81 -13.15
CA LEU A 45 3.52 -4.06 -12.55
C LEU A 45 2.34 -5.04 -12.53
N SER A 46 2.55 -6.26 -13.02
CA SER A 46 1.59 -7.34 -12.94
C SER A 46 2.11 -8.43 -12.01
N TYR A 47 1.33 -8.80 -11.02
CA TYR A 47 1.69 -9.85 -10.06
C TYR A 47 0.44 -10.46 -9.40
N THR A 48 0.62 -11.53 -8.63
CA THR A 48 -0.45 -12.10 -7.80
C THR A 48 -0.13 -11.96 -6.32
N VAL A 49 -1.19 -11.89 -5.51
CA VAL A 49 -1.13 -12.00 -4.04
C VAL A 49 -2.16 -13.06 -3.63
N GLY A 50 -1.70 -14.18 -3.15
CA GLY A 50 -2.54 -15.37 -3.08
C GLY A 50 -3.09 -15.69 -4.47
N ALA A 51 -4.39 -15.93 -4.56
CA ALA A 51 -5.09 -16.20 -5.83
C ALA A 51 -5.50 -14.91 -6.60
N ARG A 52 -5.28 -13.72 -6.04
CA ARG A 52 -5.74 -12.46 -6.64
C ARG A 52 -4.69 -11.83 -7.53
N GLY A 53 -5.04 -11.55 -8.79
CA GLY A 53 -4.22 -10.75 -9.70
C GLY A 53 -4.21 -9.28 -9.28
N VAL A 54 -3.06 -8.65 -9.42
CA VAL A 54 -2.87 -7.21 -9.14
C VAL A 54 -2.14 -6.57 -10.29
N PHE A 55 -2.70 -5.48 -10.81
CA PHE A 55 -1.98 -4.51 -11.63
C PHE A 55 -1.73 -3.27 -10.80
N GLU A 56 -0.49 -2.86 -10.72
CA GLU A 56 -0.07 -1.69 -9.96
C GLU A 56 0.67 -0.71 -10.86
N SER A 57 0.19 0.53 -10.89
CA SER A 57 0.87 1.63 -11.60
C SER A 57 1.26 2.71 -10.61
N PRO A 58 2.54 2.89 -10.33
CA PRO A 58 3.00 3.99 -9.48
C PRO A 58 2.88 5.32 -10.23
N SER A 59 2.56 6.36 -9.51
CA SER A 59 2.55 7.74 -9.99
C SER A 59 2.93 8.71 -8.88
N LEU A 60 3.17 9.96 -9.24
CA LEU A 60 3.51 11.02 -8.31
C LEU A 60 2.52 12.17 -8.50
N HIS A 61 1.98 12.69 -7.39
CA HIS A 61 1.21 13.93 -7.38
C HIS A 61 2.06 15.05 -6.77
N GLY A 62 2.25 16.12 -7.55
CA GLY A 62 3.20 17.16 -7.16
C GLY A 62 4.63 16.62 -7.09
N LYS A 63 5.38 17.01 -6.05
CA LYS A 63 6.79 16.63 -5.89
C LYS A 63 7.02 15.51 -4.87
N ASN A 64 6.05 15.22 -4.00
CA ASN A 64 6.29 14.44 -2.79
C ASN A 64 5.13 13.52 -2.36
N VAL A 65 4.03 13.45 -3.09
CA VAL A 65 2.96 12.49 -2.79
C VAL A 65 3.04 11.33 -3.77
N PHE A 66 3.50 10.19 -3.27
CA PHE A 66 3.58 8.95 -4.03
C PHE A 66 2.22 8.26 -4.05
N ILE A 67 1.79 7.81 -5.22
CA ILE A 67 0.50 7.13 -5.41
C ILE A 67 0.74 5.74 -5.98
N ARG A 68 0.14 4.75 -5.35
CA ARG A 68 0.01 3.39 -5.87
C ARG A 68 -1.41 3.23 -6.42
N ASN A 69 -1.53 3.18 -7.74
CA ASN A 69 -2.80 2.90 -8.40
C ASN A 69 -2.93 1.38 -8.54
N LEU A 70 -3.91 0.79 -7.88
CA LEU A 70 -4.10 -0.64 -7.81
C LEU A 70 -5.39 -1.06 -8.49
N HIS A 71 -5.30 -2.03 -9.39
CA HIS A 71 -6.43 -2.76 -9.93
C HIS A 71 -6.31 -4.21 -9.50
N ILE A 72 -7.20 -4.65 -8.61
CA ILE A 72 -7.15 -5.95 -7.93
C ILE A 72 -8.29 -6.81 -8.44
N ALA A 73 -7.96 -7.98 -8.96
CA ALA A 73 -8.95 -8.95 -9.45
C ALA A 73 -9.90 -9.44 -8.34
N PRO A 74 -11.08 -9.95 -8.69
CA PRO A 74 -11.97 -10.60 -7.74
C PRO A 74 -11.25 -11.72 -6.97
N GLY A 75 -11.73 -12.03 -5.78
CA GLY A 75 -11.22 -13.15 -4.99
C GLY A 75 -11.96 -13.33 -3.68
N GLN A 76 -11.98 -14.58 -3.20
CA GLN A 76 -12.73 -15.00 -2.02
C GLN A 76 -12.02 -14.68 -0.71
N ASN A 77 -10.73 -14.38 -0.75
CA ASN A 77 -9.94 -14.10 0.45
C ASN A 77 -9.59 -12.64 0.56
N GLU A 78 -9.58 -12.13 1.80
CA GLU A 78 -8.97 -10.87 2.14
C GLU A 78 -7.47 -10.94 1.89
N ILE A 79 -6.90 -9.85 1.40
CA ILE A 79 -5.45 -9.65 1.33
C ILE A 79 -5.07 -8.39 2.10
N GLN A 80 -3.86 -8.37 2.66
CA GLN A 80 -3.40 -7.26 3.47
C GLN A 80 -2.08 -6.70 2.94
N MET A 81 -2.04 -5.38 2.81
CA MET A 81 -0.87 -4.63 2.38
C MET A 81 -0.23 -3.92 3.57
N GLN A 82 1.07 -4.05 3.73
CA GLN A 82 1.86 -3.14 4.55
C GLN A 82 2.22 -1.92 3.71
N VAL A 83 1.62 -0.80 4.04
CA VAL A 83 1.84 0.48 3.35
C VAL A 83 3.09 1.15 3.88
N ALA A 84 3.23 1.24 5.20
CA ALA A 84 4.42 1.73 5.87
C ALA A 84 4.66 1.01 7.20
N ARG A 85 5.89 1.07 7.70
CA ARG A 85 6.30 0.61 9.02
C ARG A 85 7.25 1.63 9.65
N GLY A 86 7.11 1.85 10.95
CA GLY A 86 7.98 2.74 11.73
C GLY A 86 8.05 2.33 13.19
N ALA A 87 8.88 3.02 13.96
CA ALA A 87 9.05 2.78 15.40
C ALA A 87 8.05 3.56 16.27
N GLY A 88 7.23 4.41 15.66
CA GLY A 88 6.30 5.28 16.35
C GLY A 88 4.89 4.73 16.43
N ARG A 89 3.93 5.62 16.57
CA ARG A 89 2.52 5.28 16.77
C ARG A 89 1.71 5.56 15.49
N ALA A 90 0.95 4.55 15.07
CA ALA A 90 -0.05 4.70 14.01
C ALA A 90 -1.38 5.22 14.58
N ALA A 91 -2.03 6.13 13.86
CA ALA A 91 -3.32 6.69 14.24
C ALA A 91 -4.14 7.14 13.02
N HIS A 92 -5.47 7.18 13.18
CA HIS A 92 -6.31 7.89 12.22
C HIS A 92 -6.13 9.40 12.37
N LEU A 93 -6.15 10.09 11.25
CA LEU A 93 -6.14 11.55 11.21
C LEU A 93 -7.56 12.11 11.29
N GLU A 94 -7.68 13.29 11.87
CA GLU A 94 -8.93 14.05 11.79
C GLU A 94 -9.30 14.35 10.33
N GLY A 95 -10.57 14.21 10.01
CA GLY A 95 -11.11 14.44 8.67
C GLY A 95 -11.53 13.18 7.91
N GLY A 96 -11.36 11.99 8.48
CA GLY A 96 -11.94 10.77 7.91
C GLY A 96 -11.19 9.50 8.22
N LYS A 97 -11.92 8.39 8.15
CA LYS A 97 -11.37 7.03 8.35
C LYS A 97 -10.36 6.60 7.27
N ASP A 98 -10.32 7.32 6.15
CA ASP A 98 -9.47 6.98 5.01
C ASP A 98 -8.05 7.57 5.13
N LEU A 99 -7.82 8.43 6.12
CA LEU A 99 -6.56 9.13 6.39
C LEU A 99 -5.91 8.58 7.66
N VAL A 100 -4.63 8.23 7.56
CA VAL A 100 -3.83 7.71 8.68
C VAL A 100 -2.44 8.32 8.71
N SER A 101 -1.84 8.30 9.89
CA SER A 101 -0.45 8.71 10.11
C SER A 101 0.32 7.67 10.90
N LEU A 102 1.63 7.67 10.73
CA LEU A 102 2.59 6.89 11.50
C LEU A 102 3.74 7.81 11.89
N GLN A 103 3.88 8.07 13.19
CA GLN A 103 5.02 8.80 13.71
C GLN A 103 6.29 7.98 13.49
N THR A 104 7.30 8.53 12.85
CA THR A 104 8.57 7.85 12.57
C THR A 104 9.75 8.46 13.31
N GLY A 105 9.59 9.68 13.78
CA GLY A 105 10.58 10.43 14.57
C GLY A 105 9.91 11.58 15.31
N LYS A 106 10.71 12.41 15.97
CA LYS A 106 10.20 13.58 16.71
C LYS A 106 9.52 14.58 15.75
N ASP A 107 10.15 14.83 14.61
CA ASP A 107 9.71 15.81 13.62
C ASP A 107 9.44 15.20 12.25
N ASP A 108 9.07 13.92 12.22
CA ASP A 108 8.88 13.17 10.98
C ASP A 108 7.68 12.22 11.09
N VAL A 109 6.79 12.30 10.13
CA VAL A 109 5.58 11.50 10.05
C VAL A 109 5.37 10.97 8.64
N ILE A 110 4.93 9.72 8.54
CA ILE A 110 4.40 9.16 7.29
C ILE A 110 2.87 9.27 7.36
N CYS A 111 2.28 9.88 6.34
CA CYS A 111 0.84 9.92 6.18
C CYS A 111 0.42 9.10 4.97
N ALA A 112 -0.72 8.45 5.11
CA ALA A 112 -1.30 7.69 4.01
C ALA A 112 -2.81 7.92 3.91
N ALA A 113 -3.31 7.78 2.68
CA ALA A 113 -4.73 7.82 2.38
C ALA A 113 -5.10 6.68 1.43
N VAL A 114 -6.32 6.17 1.55
CA VAL A 114 -6.89 5.23 0.58
C VAL A 114 -8.10 5.87 -0.09
N LEU A 115 -8.12 5.85 -1.42
CA LEU A 115 -9.21 6.37 -2.23
C LEU A 115 -9.76 5.27 -3.14
N GLY A 116 -11.06 5.26 -3.33
CA GLY A 116 -11.77 4.24 -4.10
C GLY A 116 -11.80 2.89 -3.37
N GLY A 117 -12.59 1.96 -3.89
CA GLY A 117 -12.68 0.60 -3.36
C GLY A 117 -13.16 0.50 -1.91
N SER A 118 -12.87 -0.65 -1.30
CA SER A 118 -13.28 -0.99 0.08
C SER A 118 -12.07 -1.28 0.99
N GLY A 119 -10.96 -0.56 0.78
CA GLY A 119 -9.79 -0.68 1.64
C GLY A 119 -10.07 -0.18 3.06
N LEU A 120 -9.64 -0.92 4.06
CA LEU A 120 -9.79 -0.58 5.48
C LEU A 120 -8.43 -0.55 6.16
N TRP A 121 -8.13 0.54 6.87
CA TRP A 121 -6.88 0.62 7.63
C TRP A 121 -6.89 -0.33 8.82
N ASP A 122 -5.78 -1.03 9.00
CA ASP A 122 -5.46 -1.87 10.15
C ASP A 122 -4.24 -1.29 10.86
N LEU A 123 -4.47 -0.72 12.03
CA LEU A 123 -3.47 -0.05 12.86
C LEU A 123 -3.23 -0.79 14.18
N ALA A 124 -3.71 -2.02 14.30
CA ALA A 124 -3.82 -2.75 15.56
C ALA A 124 -2.46 -2.97 16.27
N ASP A 125 -1.37 -3.12 15.51
CA ASP A 125 -0.03 -3.31 16.09
C ASP A 125 0.69 -1.99 16.43
N GLY A 126 0.10 -0.86 16.07
CA GLY A 126 0.60 0.49 16.39
C GLY A 126 1.85 0.92 15.63
N VAL A 127 2.55 0.02 14.93
CA VAL A 127 3.82 0.29 14.24
C VAL A 127 3.74 0.12 12.72
N ASN A 128 2.63 -0.40 12.23
CA ASN A 128 2.37 -0.57 10.81
C ASN A 128 1.14 0.23 10.36
N LEU A 129 1.21 0.80 9.16
CA LEU A 129 0.04 1.18 8.40
C LEU A 129 -0.34 -0.01 7.53
N GLY A 130 -1.23 -0.84 8.04
CA GLY A 130 -1.80 -1.97 7.33
C GLY A 130 -3.04 -1.56 6.56
N LEU A 131 -3.22 -2.05 5.35
CA LEU A 131 -4.43 -1.87 4.56
C LEU A 131 -5.03 -3.23 4.26
N ARG A 132 -6.22 -3.48 4.80
CA ARG A 132 -7.03 -4.67 4.52
C ARG A 132 -7.87 -4.45 3.29
N ILE A 133 -7.81 -5.37 2.35
CA ILE A 133 -8.56 -5.36 1.10
C ILE A 133 -9.47 -6.59 1.13
N PRO A 134 -10.78 -6.41 1.33
CA PRO A 134 -11.71 -7.53 1.55
C PRO A 134 -11.85 -8.40 0.32
N ALA A 135 -12.40 -9.59 0.52
CA ALA A 135 -12.92 -10.43 -0.54
C ALA A 135 -13.93 -9.65 -1.39
N ALA A 136 -13.94 -9.87 -2.69
CA ALA A 136 -14.85 -9.19 -3.59
C ALA A 136 -15.15 -10.02 -4.83
N ASN A 137 -16.39 -10.00 -5.29
CA ASN A 137 -16.84 -10.66 -6.50
C ASN A 137 -16.58 -9.86 -7.79
N LYS A 138 -16.16 -8.59 -7.64
CA LYS A 138 -15.79 -7.69 -8.73
C LYS A 138 -14.39 -7.15 -8.51
N SER A 139 -13.75 -6.72 -9.59
CA SER A 139 -12.46 -6.04 -9.52
C SER A 139 -12.58 -4.76 -8.68
N LEU A 140 -11.55 -4.49 -7.89
CA LEU A 140 -11.43 -3.29 -7.08
C LEU A 140 -10.37 -2.38 -7.71
N LYS A 141 -10.70 -1.10 -7.80
CA LYS A 141 -9.73 -0.05 -8.12
C LYS A 141 -9.56 0.82 -6.89
N LEU A 142 -8.33 0.97 -6.42
CA LEU A 142 -8.00 1.85 -5.31
C LEU A 142 -6.67 2.56 -5.54
N GLN A 143 -6.54 3.70 -4.90
CA GLN A 143 -5.31 4.48 -4.87
C GLN A 143 -4.85 4.56 -3.43
N VAL A 144 -3.59 4.22 -3.19
CA VAL A 144 -2.93 4.39 -1.90
C VAL A 144 -1.94 5.53 -2.05
N LEU A 145 -2.23 6.64 -1.38
CA LEU A 145 -1.38 7.83 -1.38
C LEU A 145 -0.46 7.77 -0.17
N LEU A 146 0.80 8.11 -0.37
CA LEU A 146 1.81 8.21 0.68
C LEU A 146 2.53 9.53 0.59
N TRP A 147 2.77 10.11 1.76
CA TRP A 147 3.59 11.29 1.95
C TRP A 147 4.43 11.14 3.23
N ARG A 148 5.61 11.73 3.23
CA ARG A 148 6.47 11.81 4.40
C ARG A 148 7.01 13.21 4.55
N GLY A 149 6.96 13.74 5.76
CA GLY A 149 7.46 15.07 6.08
C GLY A 149 7.21 15.47 7.53
N PRO A 150 7.47 16.73 7.87
CA PRO A 150 7.22 17.25 9.21
C PRO A 150 5.72 17.36 9.50
N PRO A 151 5.29 17.14 10.77
CA PRO A 151 3.88 17.22 11.15
C PRO A 151 3.19 18.55 10.80
N GLY A 152 3.95 19.66 10.79
CA GLY A 152 3.44 21.00 10.43
C GLY A 152 3.00 21.14 8.97
N GLU A 153 3.39 20.22 8.08
CA GLU A 153 3.05 20.23 6.66
C GLU A 153 1.89 19.27 6.31
N LEU A 154 1.22 18.70 7.30
CA LEU A 154 0.14 17.73 7.11
C LEU A 154 -1.00 18.25 6.23
N ASP A 155 -1.30 19.54 6.29
CA ASP A 155 -2.39 20.12 5.49
C ASP A 155 -2.06 20.14 3.98
N MET A 156 -0.80 20.16 3.60
CA MET A 156 -0.40 19.93 2.21
C MET A 156 -0.80 18.55 1.73
N PHE A 157 -0.59 17.53 2.55
CA PHE A 157 -1.00 16.16 2.22
C PHE A 157 -2.52 16.04 2.10
N LYS A 158 -3.28 16.61 3.04
CA LYS A 158 -4.76 16.63 2.97
C LYS A 158 -5.27 17.31 1.70
N THR A 159 -4.65 18.43 1.33
CA THR A 159 -4.96 19.15 0.07
C THR A 159 -4.69 18.29 -1.15
N ALA A 160 -3.54 17.60 -1.19
CA ALA A 160 -3.20 16.68 -2.27
C ALA A 160 -4.20 15.51 -2.37
N VAL A 161 -4.60 14.92 -1.24
CA VAL A 161 -5.62 13.87 -1.20
C VAL A 161 -6.95 14.36 -1.78
N ALA A 162 -7.39 15.56 -1.42
CA ALA A 162 -8.61 16.17 -1.96
C ALA A 162 -8.51 16.37 -3.48
N ALA A 163 -7.38 16.90 -3.97
CA ALA A 163 -7.13 17.11 -5.39
C ALA A 163 -7.18 15.80 -6.19
N VAL A 164 -6.50 14.75 -5.70
CA VAL A 164 -6.51 13.41 -6.34
C VAL A 164 -7.91 12.81 -6.35
N LYS A 165 -8.65 12.95 -5.26
CA LYS A 165 -10.03 12.48 -5.15
C LYS A 165 -10.94 13.15 -6.20
N HIS A 166 -10.79 14.45 -6.41
CA HIS A 166 -11.55 15.19 -7.43
C HIS A 166 -11.16 14.83 -8.86
N ALA A 167 -9.88 14.55 -9.13
CA ALA A 167 -9.41 14.12 -10.45
C ALA A 167 -9.92 12.73 -10.86
N GLY A 168 -10.37 11.93 -9.90
CA GLY A 168 -10.83 10.56 -10.11
C GLY A 168 -9.69 9.56 -10.32
N THR A 169 -10.04 8.27 -10.35
CA THR A 169 -9.06 7.21 -10.63
C THR A 169 -8.69 7.24 -12.12
N PRO A 170 -7.41 7.27 -12.50
CA PRO A 170 -7.01 7.16 -13.90
C PRO A 170 -7.60 5.91 -14.56
N ARG A 171 -8.10 6.08 -15.78
CA ARG A 171 -8.65 4.99 -16.59
C ARG A 171 -7.57 4.07 -17.12
#